data_17735b3e4e9ae0a5c70cc426da3e7e6d
#
_entry.id   17735b3e4e9ae0a5c70cc426da3e7e6d
#
_cell.length_a   1.000
_cell.length_b   1.000
_cell.length_c   1.000
_cell.angle_alpha   90.00
_cell.angle_beta   90.00
_cell.angle_gamma   90.00
#
_symmetry.space_group_name_H-M   'P 1'
#
loop_
_entity.id
_entity.type
_entity.pdbx_description
1 polymer ?
#
loop_
_entity_poly.entity_id
_entity_poly.type
_entity_poly.pdbx_seq_one_letter_code
_entity_poly.pdbx_strand_id
1 'polypeptide(L)'
;MDIKDPIHGYIKLSEDEKKLLDSPQVQRLRRIRQLGLSSQVYPGATHTRFQHSLGVMYLAGRFADSLNLDEDKKQEIRTAGLLHDTGHGPFSHASENVAEKRDIDHEDISCNVVDQLSGKINSDIDRVKKIIKGELEIGQTVAGDIDADRIDYLMRDAHNSGLNHGQIEADTIINFSEIDSRRLVHRFKSTQALESLF
;
A
#
# COMPACT_ATOMS: atom_id res chain seq x y z
N MET A 1 -8.19 16.23 8.41
CA MET A 1 -7.64 16.76 7.13
C MET A 1 -7.93 15.74 6.06
N ASP A 2 -8.42 16.18 4.92
CA ASP A 2 -8.70 15.29 3.80
C ASP A 2 -7.71 15.57 2.67
N ILE A 3 -7.14 14.52 2.10
CA ILE A 3 -6.24 14.63 0.95
C ILE A 3 -7.02 14.23 -0.30
N LYS A 4 -6.96 15.06 -1.34
CA LYS A 4 -7.54 14.73 -2.63
C LYS A 4 -6.56 13.88 -3.44
N ASP A 5 -6.93 12.64 -3.71
CA ASP A 5 -6.19 11.70 -4.56
C ASP A 5 -6.91 11.54 -5.91
N PRO A 6 -6.19 11.49 -7.04
CA PRO A 6 -6.81 11.38 -8.35
C PRO A 6 -7.49 10.01 -8.59
N ILE A 7 -7.08 8.97 -7.89
CA ILE A 7 -7.61 7.59 -8.05
C ILE A 7 -8.74 7.34 -7.04
N HIS A 8 -8.52 7.65 -5.76
CA HIS A 8 -9.41 7.29 -4.66
C HIS A 8 -10.32 8.42 -4.16
N GLY A 9 -10.23 9.59 -4.76
CA GLY A 9 -11.03 10.74 -4.32
C GLY A 9 -10.50 11.36 -3.02
N TYR A 10 -11.36 11.54 -2.01
CA TYR A 10 -10.95 12.14 -0.74
C TYR A 10 -10.54 11.05 0.26
N ILE A 11 -9.28 11.06 0.66
CA ILE A 11 -8.72 10.18 1.69
C ILE A 11 -8.74 10.93 3.02
N LYS A 12 -9.54 10.41 3.95
CA LYS A 12 -9.62 10.94 5.32
C LYS A 12 -8.48 10.38 6.16
N LEU A 13 -7.82 11.25 6.91
CA LEU A 13 -6.74 10.91 7.82
C LEU A 13 -7.15 11.11 9.28
N SER A 14 -6.80 10.15 10.12
CA SER A 14 -6.82 10.31 11.58
C SER A 14 -5.72 11.28 12.03
N GLU A 15 -5.76 11.74 13.28
CA GLU A 15 -4.70 12.62 13.82
C GLU A 15 -3.34 11.91 13.89
N ASP A 16 -3.34 10.61 14.14
CA ASP A 16 -2.11 9.84 14.22
C ASP A 16 -1.52 9.57 12.83
N GLU A 17 -2.35 9.28 11.84
CA GLU A 17 -1.92 9.18 10.44
C GLU A 17 -1.33 10.49 9.91
N LYS A 18 -1.86 11.65 10.33
CA LYS A 18 -1.25 12.95 10.00
C LYS A 18 0.15 13.10 10.57
N LYS A 19 0.36 12.71 11.84
CA LYS A 19 1.69 12.75 12.48
C LYS A 19 2.70 11.86 11.77
N LEU A 20 2.24 10.67 11.31
CA LEU A 20 3.07 9.75 10.53
C LEU A 20 3.37 10.32 9.14
N LEU A 21 2.34 10.84 8.47
CA LEU A 21 2.46 11.44 7.15
C LEU A 21 3.47 12.59 7.13
N ASP A 22 3.47 13.44 8.18
CA ASP A 22 4.38 14.58 8.31
C ASP A 22 5.82 14.17 8.75
N SER A 23 6.07 12.89 8.94
CA SER A 23 7.42 12.43 9.28
C SER A 23 8.37 12.53 8.07
N PRO A 24 9.66 12.85 8.29
CA PRO A 24 10.64 12.93 7.20
C PRO A 24 10.74 11.63 6.39
N GLN A 25 10.55 10.49 7.04
CA GLN A 25 10.61 9.16 6.42
C GLN A 25 9.50 8.98 5.37
N VAL A 26 8.28 9.41 5.66
CA VAL A 26 7.16 9.35 4.71
C VAL A 26 7.26 10.49 3.70
N GLN A 27 7.60 11.71 4.13
CA GLN A 27 7.71 12.88 3.23
C GLN A 27 8.78 12.71 2.15
N ARG A 28 9.87 11.95 2.41
CA ARG A 28 10.88 11.70 1.38
C ARG A 28 10.32 10.92 0.18
N LEU A 29 9.26 10.10 0.37
CA LEU A 29 8.62 9.34 -0.70
C LEU A 29 8.03 10.25 -1.79
N ARG A 30 7.74 11.52 -1.50
CA ARG A 30 7.35 12.53 -2.52
C ARG A 30 8.41 12.77 -3.59
N ARG A 31 9.65 12.40 -3.34
CA ARG A 31 10.78 12.57 -4.25
C ARG A 31 11.21 11.26 -4.92
N ILE A 32 10.51 10.16 -4.64
CA ILE A 32 10.77 8.85 -5.21
C ILE A 32 9.61 8.50 -6.14
N ARG A 33 9.91 8.39 -7.43
CA ARG A 33 8.92 8.00 -8.44
C ARG A 33 8.61 6.51 -8.32
N GLN A 34 7.33 6.15 -8.47
CA GLN A 34 6.87 4.75 -8.43
C GLN A 34 7.51 3.93 -9.57
N LEU A 35 7.44 4.44 -10.79
CA LEU A 35 7.88 3.73 -11.98
C LEU A 35 9.30 4.11 -12.44
N GLY A 36 10.12 4.68 -11.57
CA GLY A 36 11.52 4.99 -11.86
C GLY A 36 11.68 5.86 -13.11
N LEU A 37 12.29 5.30 -14.17
CA LEU A 37 12.58 6.02 -15.42
C LEU A 37 11.47 5.94 -16.47
N SER A 38 10.36 5.25 -16.20
CA SER A 38 9.27 5.05 -17.18
C SER A 38 8.68 6.35 -17.71
N SER A 39 8.82 7.46 -16.96
CA SER A 39 8.41 8.80 -17.43
C SER A 39 9.19 9.31 -18.66
N GLN A 40 10.30 8.65 -19.04
CA GLN A 40 11.01 8.96 -20.30
C GLN A 40 10.22 8.48 -21.53
N VAL A 41 9.38 7.46 -21.36
CA VAL A 41 8.53 6.89 -22.42
C VAL A 41 7.07 7.30 -22.21
N TYR A 42 6.62 7.34 -20.97
CA TYR A 42 5.27 7.73 -20.55
C TYR A 42 5.36 9.04 -19.74
N PRO A 43 5.31 10.22 -20.37
CA PRO A 43 5.58 11.49 -19.68
C PRO A 43 4.65 11.78 -18.50
N GLY A 44 3.43 11.21 -18.50
CA GLY A 44 2.48 11.28 -17.41
C GLY A 44 2.85 10.43 -16.18
N ALA A 45 3.70 9.40 -16.33
CA ALA A 45 4.09 8.48 -15.26
C ALA A 45 5.09 9.13 -14.29
N THR A 46 4.65 10.20 -13.62
CA THR A 46 5.46 11.00 -12.67
C THR A 46 5.02 10.85 -11.23
N HIS A 47 4.01 10.05 -10.95
CA HIS A 47 3.51 9.79 -9.62
C HIS A 47 4.57 9.15 -8.73
N THR A 48 4.42 9.37 -7.44
CA THR A 48 5.43 9.07 -6.44
C THR A 48 4.98 7.95 -5.51
N ARG A 49 5.92 7.32 -4.83
CA ARG A 49 5.63 6.35 -3.77
C ARG A 49 4.82 6.94 -2.63
N PHE A 50 4.90 8.26 -2.40
CA PHE A 50 4.04 8.93 -1.44
C PHE A 50 2.55 8.83 -1.81
N GLN A 51 2.21 9.07 -3.08
CA GLN A 51 0.82 8.97 -3.55
C GLN A 51 0.33 7.53 -3.48
N HIS A 52 1.18 6.58 -3.85
CA HIS A 52 0.93 5.16 -3.74
C HIS A 52 0.69 4.72 -2.29
N SER A 53 1.59 5.05 -1.36
CA SER A 53 1.42 4.71 0.07
C SER A 53 0.12 5.25 0.67
N LEU A 54 -0.32 6.46 0.24
CA LEU A 54 -1.63 6.99 0.63
C LEU A 54 -2.78 6.14 0.08
N GLY A 55 -2.68 5.70 -1.16
CA GLY A 55 -3.69 4.83 -1.80
C GLY A 55 -3.76 3.46 -1.13
N VAL A 56 -2.60 2.86 -0.85
CA VAL A 56 -2.52 1.57 -0.13
C VAL A 56 -3.14 1.69 1.27
N MET A 57 -2.79 2.72 2.03
CA MET A 57 -3.42 3.00 3.32
C MET A 57 -4.94 3.10 3.21
N TYR A 58 -5.46 3.81 2.19
CA TYR A 58 -6.90 3.96 1.97
C TYR A 58 -7.56 2.62 1.65
N LEU A 59 -7.02 1.85 0.71
CA LEU A 59 -7.57 0.55 0.32
C LEU A 59 -7.50 -0.47 1.45
N ALA A 60 -6.40 -0.48 2.22
CA ALA A 60 -6.26 -1.30 3.41
C ALA A 60 -7.38 -1.01 4.43
N GLY A 61 -7.72 0.26 4.64
CA GLY A 61 -8.87 0.65 5.45
C GLY A 61 -10.21 0.13 4.90
N ARG A 62 -10.37 0.11 3.56
CA ARG A 62 -11.54 -0.45 2.89
C ARG A 62 -11.65 -1.97 3.08
N PHE A 63 -10.53 -2.69 3.00
CA PHE A 63 -10.48 -4.12 3.36
C PHE A 63 -10.89 -4.34 4.82
N ALA A 64 -10.37 -3.52 5.75
CA ALA A 64 -10.74 -3.63 7.17
C ALA A 64 -12.25 -3.48 7.38
N ASP A 65 -12.86 -2.49 6.71
CA ASP A 65 -14.32 -2.26 6.78
C ASP A 65 -15.10 -3.45 6.20
N SER A 66 -14.70 -3.97 5.05
CA SER A 66 -15.36 -5.11 4.41
C SER A 66 -15.24 -6.40 5.24
N LEU A 67 -14.09 -6.59 5.89
CA LEU A 67 -13.84 -7.74 6.76
C LEU A 67 -14.43 -7.58 8.17
N ASN A 68 -15.10 -6.45 8.45
CA ASN A 68 -15.68 -6.11 9.76
C ASN A 68 -14.65 -6.19 10.91
N LEU A 69 -13.43 -5.71 10.67
CA LEU A 69 -12.39 -5.64 11.68
C LEU A 69 -12.69 -4.51 12.68
N ASP A 70 -12.22 -4.69 13.92
CA ASP A 70 -12.28 -3.62 14.93
C ASP A 70 -11.36 -2.44 14.57
N GLU A 71 -11.59 -1.29 15.20
CA GLU A 71 -10.85 -0.06 14.89
C GLU A 71 -9.34 -0.18 15.16
N ASP A 72 -8.92 -0.98 16.15
CA ASP A 72 -7.50 -1.18 16.44
C ASP A 72 -6.80 -1.92 15.29
N LYS A 73 -7.39 -3.01 14.81
CA LYS A 73 -6.87 -3.74 13.64
C LYS A 73 -6.93 -2.89 12.37
N LYS A 74 -7.99 -2.13 12.18
CA LYS A 74 -8.10 -1.20 11.05
C LYS A 74 -6.98 -0.17 11.08
N GLN A 75 -6.67 0.40 12.25
CA GLN A 75 -5.58 1.35 12.42
C GLN A 75 -4.21 0.68 12.14
N GLU A 76 -4.00 -0.55 12.62
CA GLU A 76 -2.79 -1.33 12.33
C GLU A 76 -2.57 -1.51 10.82
N ILE A 77 -3.60 -1.97 10.10
CA ILE A 77 -3.50 -2.23 8.65
C ILE A 77 -3.28 -0.93 7.88
N ARG A 78 -3.99 0.14 8.24
CA ARG A 78 -3.81 1.45 7.61
C ARG A 78 -2.42 2.01 7.86
N THR A 79 -1.90 1.87 9.08
CA THR A 79 -0.53 2.27 9.43
C THR A 79 0.49 1.46 8.61
N ALA A 80 0.30 0.15 8.51
CA ALA A 80 1.15 -0.72 7.70
C ALA A 80 1.11 -0.30 6.21
N GLY A 81 -0.07 -0.08 5.65
CA GLY A 81 -0.23 0.38 4.27
C GLY A 81 0.43 1.75 4.00
N LEU A 82 0.45 2.67 4.98
CA LEU A 82 1.16 3.94 4.84
C LEU A 82 2.69 3.76 4.84
N LEU A 83 3.20 2.79 5.61
CA LEU A 83 4.63 2.66 5.89
C LEU A 83 5.33 1.55 5.09
N HIS A 84 4.59 0.67 4.39
CA HIS A 84 5.14 -0.52 3.73
C HIS A 84 6.29 -0.18 2.75
N ASP A 85 6.17 0.92 2.04
CA ASP A 85 7.09 1.36 0.99
C ASP A 85 8.20 2.30 1.47
N THR A 86 8.26 2.61 2.79
CA THR A 86 9.24 3.56 3.34
C THR A 86 10.68 3.06 3.22
N GLY A 87 10.91 1.77 3.00
CA GLY A 87 12.22 1.18 2.78
C GLY A 87 12.80 1.38 1.39
N HIS A 88 11.97 1.71 0.39
CA HIS A 88 12.44 1.86 -0.97
C HIS A 88 13.37 3.07 -1.18
N GLY A 89 14.41 2.85 -2.00
CA GLY A 89 15.31 3.86 -2.52
C GLY A 89 14.86 4.47 -3.85
N PRO A 90 15.59 5.48 -4.35
CA PRO A 90 15.41 5.97 -5.72
C PRO A 90 15.63 4.84 -6.73
N PHE A 91 14.86 4.86 -7.83
CA PHE A 91 14.90 3.87 -8.90
C PHE A 91 14.45 2.45 -8.50
N SER A 92 13.82 2.31 -7.32
CA SER A 92 13.14 1.10 -6.85
C SER A 92 13.84 -0.21 -7.26
N HIS A 93 13.26 -0.99 -8.17
CA HIS A 93 13.79 -2.28 -8.59
C HIS A 93 15.23 -2.25 -9.12
N ALA A 94 15.70 -1.14 -9.72
CA ALA A 94 17.10 -1.05 -10.15
C ALA A 94 18.07 -0.92 -8.95
N SER A 95 17.61 -0.29 -7.84
CA SER A 95 18.40 -0.22 -6.61
C SER A 95 18.30 -1.49 -5.76
N GLU A 96 17.20 -2.24 -5.87
CA GLU A 96 17.02 -3.54 -5.21
C GLU A 96 18.05 -4.58 -5.67
N ASN A 97 18.32 -4.66 -6.96
CA ASN A 97 19.40 -5.52 -7.49
C ASN A 97 20.79 -5.28 -6.81
N VAL A 98 21.00 -4.07 -6.26
CA VAL A 98 22.22 -3.75 -5.51
C VAL A 98 22.06 -4.09 -4.03
N ALA A 99 20.86 -3.94 -3.48
CA ALA A 99 20.52 -4.26 -2.10
C ALA A 99 20.43 -5.78 -1.88
N GLU A 100 19.82 -6.53 -2.81
CA GLU A 100 19.74 -7.99 -2.79
C GLU A 100 21.12 -8.66 -2.71
N LYS A 101 22.12 -8.08 -3.38
CA LYS A 101 23.52 -8.55 -3.25
C LYS A 101 24.10 -8.41 -1.84
N ARG A 102 23.38 -7.73 -0.95
CA ARG A 102 23.73 -7.48 0.46
C ARG A 102 22.74 -8.10 1.41
N ASP A 103 21.82 -8.95 0.94
CA ASP A 103 20.72 -9.54 1.72
C ASP A 103 19.87 -8.48 2.45
N ILE A 104 19.65 -7.32 1.79
CA ILE A 104 18.84 -6.23 2.36
C ILE A 104 17.53 -6.17 1.59
N ASP A 105 16.43 -6.47 2.27
CA ASP A 105 15.07 -6.34 1.75
C ASP A 105 14.48 -4.95 2.11
N HIS A 106 13.69 -4.38 1.20
CA HIS A 106 12.99 -3.12 1.44
C HIS A 106 11.95 -3.22 2.57
N GLU A 107 11.35 -4.40 2.78
CA GLU A 107 10.44 -4.65 3.89
C GLU A 107 11.16 -4.56 5.23
N ASP A 108 12.39 -5.10 5.34
CA ASP A 108 13.21 -4.98 6.54
C ASP A 108 13.59 -3.53 6.83
N ILE A 109 13.88 -2.74 5.78
CA ILE A 109 14.15 -1.31 5.95
C ILE A 109 12.85 -0.60 6.39
N SER A 110 11.69 -0.94 5.81
CA SER A 110 10.40 -0.39 6.23
C SER A 110 10.09 -0.72 7.68
N CYS A 111 10.37 -1.94 8.14
CA CYS A 111 10.24 -2.33 9.53
C CYS A 111 11.17 -1.50 10.46
N ASN A 112 12.40 -1.23 10.03
CA ASN A 112 13.30 -0.34 10.78
C ASN A 112 12.77 1.10 10.85
N VAL A 113 12.09 1.58 9.82
CA VAL A 113 11.41 2.89 9.83
C VAL A 113 10.24 2.88 10.81
N VAL A 114 9.46 1.80 10.86
CA VAL A 114 8.40 1.62 11.87
C VAL A 114 8.96 1.75 13.30
N ASP A 115 10.09 1.11 13.59
CA ASP A 115 10.75 1.22 14.89
C ASP A 115 11.18 2.67 15.20
N GLN A 116 11.73 3.40 14.23
CA GLN A 116 12.08 4.82 14.37
C GLN A 116 10.86 5.73 14.63
N LEU A 117 9.70 5.35 14.12
CA LEU A 117 8.45 6.09 14.28
C LEU A 117 7.59 5.61 15.46
N SER A 118 8.08 4.67 16.28
CA SER A 118 7.33 4.05 17.37
C SER A 118 6.66 5.06 18.30
N GLY A 119 7.33 6.18 18.61
CA GLY A 119 6.74 7.26 19.42
C GLY A 119 5.59 8.03 18.77
N LYS A 120 5.26 7.79 17.49
CA LYS A 120 4.16 8.40 16.75
C LYS A 120 3.07 7.40 16.39
N ILE A 121 3.32 6.11 16.56
CA ILE A 121 2.39 5.02 16.24
C ILE A 121 1.67 4.62 17.52
N ASN A 122 0.34 4.71 17.52
CA ASN A 122 -0.49 4.29 18.66
C ASN A 122 -0.95 2.81 18.57
N SER A 123 -0.54 2.12 17.50
CA SER A 123 -0.81 0.69 17.29
C SER A 123 0.34 -0.19 17.78
N ASP A 124 0.10 -1.48 17.88
CA ASP A 124 1.14 -2.47 18.21
C ASP A 124 2.20 -2.51 17.09
N ILE A 125 3.42 -2.08 17.43
CA ILE A 125 4.56 -1.96 16.50
C ILE A 125 4.92 -3.32 15.88
N ASP A 126 4.95 -4.38 16.68
CA ASP A 126 5.31 -5.72 16.17
C ASP A 126 4.24 -6.27 15.23
N ARG A 127 2.96 -5.95 15.49
CA ARG A 127 1.87 -6.32 14.59
C ARG A 127 1.94 -5.53 13.28
N VAL A 128 2.20 -4.23 13.32
CA VAL A 128 2.40 -3.40 12.12
C VAL A 128 3.53 -3.96 11.24
N LYS A 129 4.67 -4.33 11.82
CA LYS A 129 5.78 -4.96 11.09
C LYS A 129 5.39 -6.30 10.48
N LYS A 130 4.68 -7.15 11.22
CA LYS A 130 4.18 -8.44 10.71
C LYS A 130 3.15 -8.28 9.59
N ILE A 131 2.36 -7.20 9.62
CA ILE A 131 1.43 -6.86 8.54
C ILE A 131 2.21 -6.47 7.28
N ILE A 132 3.23 -5.63 7.39
CA ILE A 132 4.09 -5.23 6.26
C ILE A 132 4.73 -6.46 5.61
N LYS A 133 5.12 -7.46 6.39
CA LYS A 133 5.71 -8.72 5.90
C LYS A 133 4.69 -9.79 5.46
N GLY A 134 3.39 -9.50 5.52
CA GLY A 134 2.35 -10.49 5.20
C GLY A 134 2.29 -11.68 6.15
N GLU A 135 2.93 -11.63 7.31
CA GLU A 135 3.01 -12.74 8.29
C GLU A 135 1.71 -12.96 9.08
N LEU A 136 0.80 -11.98 9.09
CA LEU A 136 -0.50 -12.08 9.72
C LEU A 136 -1.60 -12.31 8.67
N GLU A 137 -2.67 -12.98 9.07
CA GLU A 137 -3.85 -13.20 8.22
C GLU A 137 -4.39 -11.87 7.64
N ILE A 138 -4.56 -10.88 8.51
CA ILE A 138 -4.99 -9.53 8.10
C ILE A 138 -3.90 -8.79 7.31
N GLY A 139 -2.64 -9.18 7.44
CA GLY A 139 -1.51 -8.61 6.69
C GLY A 139 -1.61 -8.86 5.19
N GLN A 140 -2.29 -9.93 4.79
CA GLN A 140 -2.52 -10.22 3.37
C GLN A 140 -3.41 -9.18 2.67
N THR A 141 -4.04 -8.28 3.40
CA THR A 141 -4.73 -7.11 2.82
C THR A 141 -3.75 -6.04 2.34
N VAL A 142 -2.48 -6.07 2.77
CA VAL A 142 -1.41 -5.12 2.42
C VAL A 142 -0.29 -5.82 1.64
N ALA A 143 0.07 -7.06 2.01
CA ALA A 143 1.14 -7.85 1.41
C ALA A 143 0.63 -9.28 1.15
N GLY A 144 -0.18 -9.45 0.12
CA GLY A 144 -0.79 -10.71 -0.29
C GLY A 144 -0.78 -10.89 -1.80
N ASP A 145 -1.52 -11.89 -2.29
CA ASP A 145 -1.60 -12.15 -3.74
C ASP A 145 -2.43 -11.08 -4.48
N ILE A 146 -3.55 -10.67 -3.87
CA ILE A 146 -4.43 -9.61 -4.36
C ILE A 146 -4.77 -8.73 -3.16
N ASP A 147 -4.04 -7.66 -3.04
CA ASP A 147 -3.99 -6.80 -1.87
C ASP A 147 -4.16 -5.31 -2.23
N ALA A 148 -4.10 -4.47 -1.21
CA ALA A 148 -4.21 -3.03 -1.37
C ALA A 148 -3.04 -2.44 -2.19
N ASP A 149 -1.83 -2.99 -2.05
CA ASP A 149 -0.65 -2.57 -2.81
C ASP A 149 -0.86 -2.82 -4.29
N ARG A 150 -1.18 -4.06 -4.67
CA ARG A 150 -1.41 -4.45 -6.07
C ARG A 150 -2.55 -3.67 -6.71
N ILE A 151 -3.67 -3.53 -6.02
CA ILE A 151 -4.82 -2.78 -6.54
C ILE A 151 -4.45 -1.32 -6.76
N ASP A 152 -3.77 -0.66 -5.80
CA ASP A 152 -3.41 0.74 -5.97
C ASP A 152 -2.43 0.95 -7.11
N TYR A 153 -1.31 0.18 -7.15
CA TYR A 153 -0.32 0.43 -8.20
C TYR A 153 -0.86 0.16 -9.60
N LEU A 154 -1.65 -0.89 -9.80
CA LEU A 154 -2.23 -1.16 -11.12
C LEU A 154 -3.15 -0.04 -11.58
N MET A 155 -4.04 0.45 -10.71
CA MET A 155 -4.93 1.58 -11.03
C MET A 155 -4.13 2.88 -11.25
N ARG A 156 -3.17 3.16 -10.39
CA ARG A 156 -2.39 4.40 -10.40
C ARG A 156 -1.42 4.46 -11.57
N ASP A 157 -0.74 3.37 -11.86
CA ASP A 157 0.19 3.26 -12.97
C ASP A 157 -0.54 3.40 -14.30
N ALA A 158 -1.67 2.70 -14.48
CA ALA A 158 -2.48 2.81 -15.68
C ALA A 158 -2.98 4.25 -15.90
N HIS A 159 -3.53 4.89 -14.85
CA HIS A 159 -4.02 6.26 -14.92
C HIS A 159 -2.92 7.23 -15.33
N ASN A 160 -1.76 7.17 -14.68
CA ASN A 160 -0.66 8.11 -14.91
C ASN A 160 0.11 7.83 -16.21
N SER A 161 0.11 6.58 -16.69
CA SER A 161 0.73 6.21 -17.98
C SER A 161 -0.21 6.43 -19.16
N GLY A 162 -1.48 6.78 -18.92
CA GLY A 162 -2.47 6.95 -19.98
C GLY A 162 -2.86 5.64 -20.66
N LEU A 163 -2.73 4.51 -19.95
CA LEU A 163 -3.12 3.20 -20.45
C LEU A 163 -4.62 2.96 -20.19
N ASN A 164 -5.32 2.40 -21.17
CA ASN A 164 -6.73 2.03 -21.03
C ASN A 164 -6.94 0.70 -20.26
N HIS A 165 -5.85 0.03 -19.89
CA HIS A 165 -5.85 -1.15 -19.03
C HIS A 165 -5.84 -0.69 -17.56
N GLY A 166 -6.39 -1.52 -16.64
CA GLY A 166 -6.40 -1.18 -15.22
C GLY A 166 -7.68 -0.50 -14.75
N GLN A 167 -8.80 -0.68 -15.48
CA GLN A 167 -10.13 -0.44 -14.92
C GLN A 167 -10.46 -1.58 -13.96
N ILE A 168 -9.77 -1.55 -12.81
CA ILE A 168 -9.95 -2.56 -11.77
C ILE A 168 -11.18 -2.20 -10.96
N GLU A 169 -12.10 -3.16 -10.83
CA GLU A 169 -13.25 -3.05 -9.95
C GLU A 169 -12.85 -3.30 -8.48
N ALA A 170 -12.02 -2.39 -7.93
CA ALA A 170 -11.50 -2.49 -6.57
C ALA A 170 -12.60 -2.73 -5.54
N ASP A 171 -13.74 -2.05 -5.68
CA ASP A 171 -14.88 -2.20 -4.78
C ASP A 171 -15.46 -3.63 -4.82
N THR A 172 -15.56 -4.23 -6.00
CA THR A 172 -16.01 -5.62 -6.15
C THR A 172 -15.04 -6.58 -5.50
N ILE A 173 -13.74 -6.43 -5.74
CA ILE A 173 -12.71 -7.29 -5.15
C ILE A 173 -12.75 -7.21 -3.63
N ILE A 174 -12.74 -5.99 -3.08
CA ILE A 174 -12.72 -5.76 -1.62
C ILE A 174 -14.00 -6.29 -0.95
N ASN A 175 -15.17 -5.98 -1.51
CA ASN A 175 -16.45 -6.36 -0.90
C ASN A 175 -16.71 -7.88 -0.92
N PHE A 176 -16.06 -8.61 -1.82
CA PHE A 176 -16.16 -10.07 -1.89
C PHE A 176 -14.92 -10.79 -1.37
N SER A 177 -14.09 -10.09 -0.57
CA SER A 177 -12.97 -10.66 0.16
C SER A 177 -13.41 -11.16 1.53
N GLU A 178 -12.84 -12.26 1.99
CA GLU A 178 -13.04 -12.80 3.34
C GLU A 178 -11.76 -13.49 3.82
N ILE A 179 -11.63 -13.66 5.13
CA ILE A 179 -10.55 -14.45 5.70
C ILE A 179 -11.10 -15.88 5.93
N ASP A 180 -10.58 -16.84 5.19
CA ASP A 180 -10.87 -18.26 5.37
C ASP A 180 -9.58 -19.04 5.62
N SER A 181 -9.60 -19.89 6.66
CA SER A 181 -8.48 -20.78 7.01
C SER A 181 -7.12 -20.08 7.07
N ARG A 182 -7.09 -18.85 7.61
CA ARG A 182 -5.92 -17.96 7.73
C ARG A 182 -5.41 -17.37 6.42
N ARG A 183 -6.25 -17.33 5.39
CA ARG A 183 -5.91 -16.70 4.11
C ARG A 183 -6.96 -15.69 3.72
N LEU A 184 -6.52 -14.61 3.09
CA LEU A 184 -7.40 -13.70 2.37
C LEU A 184 -7.84 -14.42 1.09
N VAL A 185 -9.14 -14.66 0.96
CA VAL A 185 -9.72 -15.31 -0.21
C VAL A 185 -10.76 -14.40 -0.86
N HIS A 186 -10.93 -14.53 -2.16
CA HIS A 186 -11.90 -13.76 -2.94
C HIS A 186 -13.00 -14.70 -3.44
N ARG A 187 -14.24 -14.36 -3.12
CA ARG A 187 -15.38 -15.20 -3.49
C ARG A 187 -15.61 -15.20 -4.99
N PHE A 188 -16.24 -16.24 -5.50
CA PHE A 188 -16.56 -16.45 -6.92
C PHE A 188 -17.19 -15.23 -7.61
N LYS A 189 -17.98 -14.42 -6.90
CA LYS A 189 -18.59 -13.19 -7.46
C LYS A 189 -17.57 -12.13 -7.85
N SER A 190 -16.34 -12.19 -7.37
CA SER A 190 -15.25 -11.28 -7.76
C SER A 190 -14.42 -11.80 -8.94
N THR A 191 -14.69 -13.01 -9.49
CA THR A 191 -13.84 -13.65 -10.51
C THR A 191 -13.63 -12.76 -11.73
N GLN A 192 -14.68 -12.13 -12.26
CA GLN A 192 -14.57 -11.22 -13.40
C GLN A 192 -13.73 -9.98 -13.08
N ALA A 193 -13.89 -9.44 -11.87
CA ALA A 193 -13.09 -8.31 -11.40
C ALA A 193 -11.62 -8.72 -11.22
N LEU A 194 -11.36 -9.96 -10.77
CA LEU A 194 -10.00 -10.52 -10.63
C LEU A 194 -9.33 -10.75 -11.99
N GLU A 195 -10.08 -11.19 -13.01
CA GLU A 195 -9.58 -11.34 -14.38
C GLU A 195 -9.07 -10.02 -14.97
N SER A 196 -9.57 -8.88 -14.49
CA SER A 196 -9.08 -7.56 -14.91
C SER A 196 -7.71 -7.19 -14.36
N LEU A 197 -7.18 -7.97 -13.40
CA LEU A 197 -5.84 -7.78 -12.82
C LEU A 197 -4.73 -8.43 -13.66
N PHE A 198 -5.09 -9.32 -14.60
CA PHE A 198 -4.17 -10.07 -15.46
C PHE A 198 -4.35 -9.72 -16.93
#